data_a846c19a3019a0de1766c859a54e9b97
#
_entry.id   a846c19a3019a0de1766c859a54e9b97
#
_cell.length_a   1.000
_cell.length_b   1.000
_cell.length_c   1.000
_cell.angle_alpha   90.00
_cell.angle_beta   90.00
_cell.angle_gamma   90.00
#
_symmetry.space_group_name_H-M   'P 1'
#
loop_
_entity.id
_entity.type
_entity.pdbx_description
1 polymer ?
#
loop_
_entity_poly.entity_id
_entity_poly.type
_entity_poly.pdbx_seq_one_letter_code
_entity_poly.pdbx_strand_id
1 'polypeptide(L)'
;MANADPGYDVKNIISVALKGADYKLLSHDIAQLKGVESISAASDNLGRGASGSIAIKQSKDKEPILTEYYDVDKNFINNMRLTLVAGNTFEDNTIDKEKQVMISETLQKILQFKTPAEAVGKMILINDTTMVQIAGVTKDFYYRGLETPYGPLVFRNRPQEFKYLHVKYTAANDKAIVASIESVWKKTNPHKPFEGDNLYNEIHGRKEAWGTVSMLGFLAVITITLACMGLLGMVVYNTETRKKEIGIRKVMGASVSGMITLLSKSFMRLVLIAGVIALPVSYALSYFFLNIFANRINIGFGILASSFFMMLLMSLITIGSHIYKVAIANPVESLRTE
;
A
#
# COMPACT_ATOMS: atom_id res chain seq x y z
N MET A 1 2.75 5.34 6.13
CA MET A 1 1.45 5.12 5.46
C MET A 1 0.33 4.68 6.42
N ALA A 2 0.61 4.13 7.59
CA ALA A 2 -0.40 3.62 8.52
C ALA A 2 -1.38 4.65 9.13
N ASN A 3 -1.18 5.96 8.96
CA ASN A 3 -2.00 7.02 9.55
C ASN A 3 -2.61 8.00 8.54
N ALA A 4 -2.57 7.72 7.24
CA ALA A 4 -3.22 8.59 6.27
C ALA A 4 -4.73 8.26 6.25
N ASP A 5 -5.57 9.30 6.34
CA ASP A 5 -7.02 9.17 6.27
C ASP A 5 -7.44 8.88 4.82
N PRO A 6 -8.03 7.72 4.52
CA PRO A 6 -8.51 7.40 3.18
C PRO A 6 -9.75 8.21 2.77
N GLY A 7 -10.34 8.98 3.68
CA GLY A 7 -11.57 9.74 3.47
C GLY A 7 -12.85 8.94 3.71
N TYR A 8 -12.75 7.75 4.30
CA TYR A 8 -13.88 6.91 4.71
C TYR A 8 -13.53 6.07 5.94
N ASP A 9 -14.56 5.62 6.66
CA ASP A 9 -14.39 4.82 7.87
C ASP A 9 -14.18 3.35 7.52
N VAL A 10 -13.14 2.76 8.12
CA VAL A 10 -12.81 1.33 7.98
C VAL A 10 -12.84 0.60 9.32
N LYS A 11 -13.00 1.35 10.42
CA LYS A 11 -12.98 0.79 11.77
C LYS A 11 -14.35 0.22 12.13
N ASN A 12 -14.32 -0.92 12.80
CA ASN A 12 -15.53 -1.59 13.28
C ASN A 12 -16.55 -1.89 12.16
N ILE A 13 -16.05 -2.27 10.99
CA ILE A 13 -16.85 -2.71 9.85
C ILE A 13 -16.42 -4.11 9.46
N ILE A 14 -17.35 -5.04 9.42
CA ILE A 14 -17.15 -6.38 8.88
C ILE A 14 -17.70 -6.41 7.46
N SER A 15 -16.87 -6.79 6.52
CA SER A 15 -17.27 -7.08 5.14
C SER A 15 -17.64 -8.55 5.03
N VAL A 16 -18.84 -8.86 4.56
CA VAL A 16 -19.36 -10.22 4.36
C VAL A 16 -19.64 -10.42 2.88
N ALA A 17 -18.97 -11.39 2.26
CA ALA A 17 -19.20 -11.73 0.86
C ALA A 17 -20.54 -12.46 0.69
N LEU A 18 -21.45 -11.92 -0.12
CA LEU A 18 -22.80 -12.44 -0.35
C LEU A 18 -22.84 -13.77 -1.12
N LYS A 19 -21.91 -13.98 -2.05
CA LYS A 19 -21.86 -15.19 -2.88
C LYS A 19 -23.22 -15.60 -3.48
N GLY A 20 -24.01 -14.60 -3.89
CA GLY A 20 -25.36 -14.80 -4.43
C GLY A 20 -26.42 -15.16 -3.37
N ALA A 21 -26.18 -14.83 -2.09
CA ALA A 21 -27.21 -14.85 -1.06
C ALA A 21 -28.15 -13.64 -1.21
N ASP A 22 -29.39 -13.78 -0.75
CA ASP A 22 -30.33 -12.66 -0.71
C ASP A 22 -29.86 -11.64 0.34
N TYR A 23 -29.41 -10.48 -0.15
CA TYR A 23 -28.87 -9.44 0.71
C TYR A 23 -29.94 -8.81 1.63
N LYS A 24 -31.23 -8.77 1.21
CA LYS A 24 -32.31 -8.19 2.00
C LYS A 24 -32.62 -9.06 3.22
N LEU A 25 -32.75 -10.37 3.00
CA LEU A 25 -32.98 -11.33 4.07
C LEU A 25 -31.80 -11.33 5.06
N LEU A 26 -30.60 -11.43 4.53
CA LEU A 26 -29.40 -11.49 5.35
C LEU A 26 -29.17 -10.19 6.14
N SER A 27 -29.38 -9.02 5.53
CA SER A 27 -29.25 -7.73 6.22
C SER A 27 -30.30 -7.56 7.31
N HIS A 28 -31.54 -8.04 7.08
CA HIS A 28 -32.61 -8.04 8.09
C HIS A 28 -32.22 -8.87 9.32
N ASP A 29 -31.76 -10.10 9.11
CA ASP A 29 -31.40 -11.01 10.21
C ASP A 29 -30.17 -10.53 10.97
N ILE A 30 -29.15 -10.01 10.27
CA ILE A 30 -27.95 -9.46 10.91
C ILE A 30 -28.28 -8.19 11.69
N ALA A 31 -29.21 -7.35 11.23
CA ALA A 31 -29.62 -6.13 11.93
C ALA A 31 -30.24 -6.41 13.33
N GLN A 32 -30.74 -7.62 13.56
CA GLN A 32 -31.29 -8.03 14.87
C GLN A 32 -30.20 -8.39 15.90
N LEU A 33 -28.93 -8.54 15.46
CA LEU A 33 -27.84 -8.89 16.35
C LEU A 33 -27.48 -7.73 17.27
N LYS A 34 -27.28 -8.05 18.56
CA LYS A 34 -26.86 -7.06 19.54
C LYS A 34 -25.46 -6.49 19.18
N GLY A 35 -25.36 -5.19 19.10
CA GLY A 35 -24.12 -4.49 18.80
C GLY A 35 -23.93 -4.13 17.32
N VAL A 36 -24.87 -4.47 16.43
CA VAL A 36 -24.92 -3.98 15.06
C VAL A 36 -25.51 -2.56 15.07
N GLU A 37 -24.79 -1.59 14.49
CA GLU A 37 -25.23 -0.20 14.37
C GLU A 37 -25.94 0.08 13.06
N SER A 38 -25.33 -0.34 11.96
CA SER A 38 -25.87 -0.12 10.62
C SER A 38 -25.34 -1.16 9.64
N ILE A 39 -26.07 -1.36 8.56
CA ILE A 39 -25.71 -2.27 7.48
C ILE A 39 -25.86 -1.53 6.16
N SER A 40 -24.92 -1.79 5.26
CA SER A 40 -25.00 -1.34 3.87
C SER A 40 -24.54 -2.45 2.93
N ALA A 41 -24.95 -2.35 1.67
CA ALA A 41 -24.58 -3.30 0.63
C ALA A 41 -23.80 -2.60 -0.48
N ALA A 42 -22.83 -3.31 -1.07
CA ALA A 42 -22.05 -2.81 -2.19
C ALA A 42 -21.61 -3.92 -3.14
N SER A 43 -21.26 -3.53 -4.36
CA SER A 43 -20.69 -4.42 -5.38
C SER A 43 -19.24 -4.81 -5.12
N ASP A 44 -18.49 -3.98 -4.39
CA ASP A 44 -17.09 -4.24 -4.04
C ASP A 44 -16.72 -3.53 -2.72
N ASN A 45 -15.56 -3.87 -2.18
CA ASN A 45 -14.99 -3.25 -0.99
C ASN A 45 -14.15 -2.02 -1.39
N LEU A 46 -14.33 -0.90 -0.67
CA LEU A 46 -13.46 0.27 -0.82
C LEU A 46 -11.99 -0.11 -0.58
N GLY A 47 -11.09 0.57 -1.27
CA GLY A 47 -9.65 0.32 -1.17
C GLY A 47 -9.12 -0.81 -2.08
N ARG A 48 -9.99 -1.57 -2.76
CA ARG A 48 -9.61 -2.61 -3.73
C ARG A 48 -9.69 -2.16 -5.19
N GLY A 49 -10.28 -1.02 -5.46
CA GLY A 49 -10.60 -0.51 -6.78
C GLY A 49 -12.11 -0.46 -6.99
N ALA A 50 -12.55 0.08 -8.10
CA ALA A 50 -13.95 0.23 -8.44
C ALA A 50 -14.53 -1.08 -9.03
N SER A 51 -15.84 -1.20 -9.04
CA SER A 51 -16.55 -2.36 -9.59
C SER A 51 -16.46 -2.46 -11.11
N GLY A 52 -16.12 -1.35 -11.77
CA GLY A 52 -15.94 -1.27 -13.21
C GLY A 52 -15.87 0.16 -13.70
N SER A 53 -15.92 0.33 -15.02
CA SER A 53 -15.90 1.64 -15.68
C SER A 53 -17.09 1.79 -16.60
N ILE A 54 -17.63 3.02 -16.67
CA ILE A 54 -18.74 3.41 -17.53
C ILE A 54 -18.45 4.72 -18.23
N ALA A 55 -19.07 4.94 -19.39
CA ALA A 55 -19.02 6.20 -20.11
C ALA A 55 -20.13 7.13 -19.60
N ILE A 56 -19.76 8.32 -19.15
CA ILE A 56 -20.70 9.37 -18.71
C ILE A 56 -20.63 10.53 -19.68
N LYS A 57 -21.78 11.06 -20.06
CA LYS A 57 -21.90 12.28 -20.84
C LYS A 57 -22.84 13.29 -20.17
N GLN A 58 -22.51 14.55 -20.23
CA GLN A 58 -23.41 15.62 -19.78
C GLN A 58 -24.62 15.79 -20.72
N SER A 59 -24.41 15.59 -22.03
CA SER A 59 -25.44 15.57 -23.06
C SER A 59 -25.02 14.66 -24.21
N LYS A 60 -25.95 14.35 -25.14
CA LYS A 60 -25.67 13.46 -26.28
C LYS A 60 -24.52 13.95 -27.17
N ASP A 61 -24.36 15.26 -27.28
CA ASP A 61 -23.36 15.89 -28.16
C ASP A 61 -21.98 16.06 -27.52
N LYS A 62 -21.82 15.68 -26.26
CA LYS A 62 -20.54 15.78 -25.55
C LYS A 62 -19.76 14.47 -25.62
N GLU A 63 -18.43 14.61 -25.59
CA GLU A 63 -17.54 13.45 -25.53
C GLU A 63 -17.74 12.64 -24.23
N PRO A 64 -17.65 11.31 -24.32
CA PRO A 64 -17.80 10.44 -23.16
C PRO A 64 -16.61 10.58 -22.22
N ILE A 65 -16.89 10.68 -20.94
CA ILE A 65 -15.93 10.66 -19.86
C ILE A 65 -15.92 9.24 -19.29
N LEU A 66 -14.80 8.53 -19.43
CA LEU A 66 -14.63 7.22 -18.79
C LEU A 66 -14.54 7.42 -17.28
N THR A 67 -15.48 6.84 -16.56
CA THR A 67 -15.67 7.05 -15.13
C THR A 67 -15.80 5.71 -14.44
N GLU A 68 -15.20 5.55 -13.28
CA GLU A 68 -15.37 4.36 -12.47
C GLU A 68 -16.67 4.41 -11.67
N TYR A 69 -17.17 3.25 -11.26
CA TYR A 69 -18.41 3.18 -10.47
C TYR A 69 -18.37 2.12 -9.38
N TYR A 70 -19.21 2.34 -8.36
CA TYR A 70 -19.64 1.37 -7.38
C TYR A 70 -21.15 1.26 -7.39
N ASP A 71 -21.67 0.04 -7.27
CA ASP A 71 -23.07 -0.15 -6.94
C ASP A 71 -23.20 -0.23 -5.43
N VAL A 72 -24.05 0.62 -4.86
CA VAL A 72 -24.20 0.76 -3.40
C VAL A 72 -25.67 0.98 -3.05
N ASP A 73 -26.04 0.59 -1.85
CA ASP A 73 -27.36 0.90 -1.30
C ASP A 73 -27.43 2.32 -0.71
N LYS A 74 -28.61 2.75 -0.32
CA LYS A 74 -28.87 4.08 0.27
C LYS A 74 -28.09 4.34 1.56
N ASN A 75 -27.74 3.29 2.32
CA ASN A 75 -27.09 3.41 3.62
C ASN A 75 -25.56 3.51 3.50
N PHE A 76 -25.00 3.14 2.35
CA PHE A 76 -23.55 3.00 2.17
C PHE A 76 -22.77 4.26 2.50
N ILE A 77 -23.22 5.41 2.00
CA ILE A 77 -22.55 6.70 2.22
C ILE A 77 -22.42 7.01 3.71
N ASN A 78 -23.52 6.84 4.44
CA ASN A 78 -23.57 7.09 5.89
C ASN A 78 -22.78 6.03 6.67
N ASN A 79 -22.88 4.76 6.28
CA ASN A 79 -22.22 3.64 6.93
C ASN A 79 -20.69 3.77 6.83
N MET A 80 -20.19 4.16 5.65
CA MET A 80 -18.77 4.41 5.40
C MET A 80 -18.30 5.80 5.82
N ARG A 81 -19.18 6.65 6.38
CA ARG A 81 -18.91 8.06 6.73
C ARG A 81 -18.29 8.85 5.57
N LEU A 82 -18.73 8.59 4.35
CA LEU A 82 -18.33 9.40 3.22
C LEU A 82 -18.97 10.80 3.36
N THR A 83 -18.19 11.84 3.10
CA THR A 83 -18.67 13.21 3.21
C THR A 83 -19.50 13.57 2.00
N LEU A 84 -20.78 13.87 2.20
CA LEU A 84 -21.64 14.45 1.18
C LEU A 84 -21.45 15.97 1.16
N VAL A 85 -21.10 16.52 -0.01
CA VAL A 85 -20.82 17.95 -0.19
C VAL A 85 -22.09 18.71 -0.61
N ALA A 86 -22.96 18.07 -1.39
CA ALA A 86 -24.23 18.62 -1.83
C ALA A 86 -25.25 17.52 -2.14
N GLY A 87 -26.55 17.82 -2.02
CA GLY A 87 -27.65 16.90 -2.33
C GLY A 87 -27.92 15.89 -1.22
N ASN A 88 -28.51 14.77 -1.59
CA ASN A 88 -28.94 13.69 -0.70
C ASN A 88 -28.41 12.35 -1.15
N THR A 89 -28.51 11.33 -0.29
CA THR A 89 -28.30 9.92 -0.64
C THR A 89 -29.48 9.43 -1.49
N PHE A 90 -29.38 8.17 -1.97
CA PHE A 90 -30.47 7.56 -2.75
C PHE A 90 -31.79 7.52 -1.97
N GLU A 91 -32.86 7.83 -2.68
CA GLU A 91 -34.21 7.60 -2.18
C GLU A 91 -34.60 6.11 -2.23
N ASP A 92 -35.58 5.71 -1.44
CA ASP A 92 -36.15 4.35 -1.46
C ASP A 92 -36.95 4.11 -2.77
N ASN A 93 -36.23 3.89 -3.85
CA ASN A 93 -36.84 3.52 -5.13
C ASN A 93 -36.83 1.99 -5.28
N THR A 94 -37.97 1.40 -5.05
CA THR A 94 -38.26 -0.04 -5.14
C THR A 94 -38.45 -0.55 -6.59
N ILE A 95 -38.10 0.23 -7.62
CA ILE A 95 -38.48 -0.09 -8.99
C ILE A 95 -37.24 -0.28 -9.88
N ASP A 96 -37.30 -1.30 -10.71
CA ASP A 96 -36.33 -1.89 -11.65
C ASP A 96 -35.53 -0.96 -12.60
N LYS A 97 -35.58 0.34 -12.46
CA LYS A 97 -34.81 1.27 -13.30
C LYS A 97 -33.99 2.23 -12.45
N GLU A 98 -32.70 2.25 -12.72
CA GLU A 98 -31.78 3.21 -12.16
C GLU A 98 -32.22 4.65 -12.60
N LYS A 99 -32.62 5.47 -11.63
CA LYS A 99 -33.08 6.84 -11.86
C LYS A 99 -32.10 7.87 -11.35
N GLN A 100 -31.32 7.53 -10.33
CA GLN A 100 -30.45 8.43 -9.61
C GLN A 100 -29.04 7.88 -9.51
N VAL A 101 -28.06 8.77 -9.51
CA VAL A 101 -26.66 8.48 -9.22
C VAL A 101 -26.09 9.54 -8.30
N MET A 102 -25.03 9.21 -7.57
CA MET A 102 -24.22 10.18 -6.88
C MET A 102 -22.85 10.25 -7.54
N ILE A 103 -22.23 11.42 -7.55
CA ILE A 103 -20.96 11.64 -8.23
C ILE A 103 -19.90 12.17 -7.27
N SER A 104 -18.63 11.98 -7.58
CA SER A 104 -17.52 12.60 -6.86
C SER A 104 -17.29 14.05 -7.27
N GLU A 105 -16.63 14.86 -6.41
CA GLU A 105 -16.24 16.25 -6.76
C GLU A 105 -15.37 16.30 -8.02
N THR A 106 -14.47 15.32 -8.20
CA THR A 106 -13.66 15.24 -9.42
C THR A 106 -14.53 15.09 -10.66
N LEU A 107 -15.54 14.21 -10.65
CA LEU A 107 -16.44 14.06 -11.78
C LEU A 107 -17.30 15.32 -11.99
N GLN A 108 -17.77 15.95 -10.94
CA GLN A 108 -18.51 17.22 -11.01
C GLN A 108 -17.70 18.30 -11.74
N LYS A 109 -16.39 18.42 -11.43
CA LYS A 109 -15.49 19.37 -12.11
C LYS A 109 -15.26 19.02 -13.58
N ILE A 110 -15.07 17.75 -13.91
CA ILE A 110 -14.89 17.29 -15.30
C ILE A 110 -16.15 17.54 -16.12
N LEU A 111 -17.34 17.35 -15.53
CA LEU A 111 -18.63 17.69 -16.13
C LEU A 111 -18.88 19.21 -16.21
N GLN A 112 -17.91 20.06 -15.80
CA GLN A 112 -17.94 21.52 -15.89
C GLN A 112 -19.07 22.20 -15.09
N PHE A 113 -19.62 21.56 -14.06
CA PHE A 113 -20.51 22.25 -13.12
C PHE A 113 -19.67 23.15 -12.21
N LYS A 114 -20.08 24.41 -12.04
CA LYS A 114 -19.33 25.41 -11.27
C LYS A 114 -19.26 25.07 -9.77
N THR A 115 -20.35 24.52 -9.24
CA THR A 115 -20.44 24.14 -7.82
C THR A 115 -21.07 22.76 -7.66
N PRO A 116 -20.78 22.03 -6.58
CA PRO A 116 -21.47 20.78 -6.29
C PRO A 116 -22.99 20.90 -6.22
N ALA A 117 -23.50 22.01 -5.68
CA ALA A 117 -24.93 22.26 -5.58
C ALA A 117 -25.60 22.46 -6.96
N GLU A 118 -24.89 23.02 -7.93
CA GLU A 118 -25.39 23.16 -9.31
C GLU A 118 -25.55 21.81 -10.00
N ALA A 119 -24.72 20.83 -9.68
CA ALA A 119 -24.78 19.51 -10.26
C ALA A 119 -26.00 18.69 -9.79
N VAL A 120 -26.46 18.93 -8.55
CA VAL A 120 -27.60 18.22 -7.96
C VAL A 120 -28.87 18.52 -8.76
N GLY A 121 -29.64 17.47 -9.07
CA GLY A 121 -30.86 17.55 -9.87
C GLY A 121 -30.63 17.58 -11.39
N LYS A 122 -29.39 17.73 -11.87
CA LYS A 122 -29.08 17.68 -13.29
C LYS A 122 -29.13 16.25 -13.82
N MET A 123 -29.51 16.14 -15.11
CA MET A 123 -29.52 14.85 -15.80
C MET A 123 -28.21 14.63 -16.52
N ILE A 124 -27.70 13.40 -16.44
CA ILE A 124 -26.54 12.93 -17.18
C ILE A 124 -26.87 11.61 -17.90
N LEU A 125 -26.08 11.28 -18.90
CA LEU A 125 -26.30 10.11 -19.74
C LEU A 125 -25.24 9.04 -19.42
N ILE A 126 -25.68 7.83 -19.15
CA ILE A 126 -24.83 6.66 -18.93
C ILE A 126 -24.86 5.78 -20.17
N ASN A 127 -23.68 5.43 -20.71
CA ASN A 127 -23.51 4.52 -21.86
C ASN A 127 -24.40 4.89 -23.07
N ASP A 128 -24.60 6.16 -23.32
CA ASP A 128 -25.42 6.70 -24.43
C ASP A 128 -26.92 6.33 -24.43
N THR A 129 -27.39 5.59 -23.45
CA THR A 129 -28.73 5.03 -23.42
C THR A 129 -29.58 5.42 -22.21
N THR A 130 -28.97 5.56 -21.04
CA THR A 130 -29.72 5.71 -19.79
C THR A 130 -29.53 7.10 -19.21
N MET A 131 -30.61 7.89 -19.14
CA MET A 131 -30.61 9.18 -18.46
C MET A 131 -30.89 8.98 -16.98
N VAL A 132 -30.02 9.58 -16.15
CA VAL A 132 -30.12 9.51 -14.69
C VAL A 132 -29.92 10.89 -14.07
N GLN A 133 -30.55 11.12 -12.93
CA GLN A 133 -30.43 12.37 -12.19
C GLN A 133 -29.31 12.28 -11.16
N ILE A 134 -28.53 13.33 -11.00
CA ILE A 134 -27.54 13.46 -9.94
C ILE A 134 -28.28 13.77 -8.62
N ALA A 135 -28.31 12.84 -7.69
CA ALA A 135 -28.92 12.97 -6.37
C ALA A 135 -28.02 13.73 -5.39
N GLY A 136 -26.70 13.51 -5.49
CA GLY A 136 -25.75 14.13 -4.58
C GLY A 136 -24.32 14.10 -5.12
N VAL A 137 -23.47 14.90 -4.45
CA VAL A 137 -22.04 14.99 -4.74
C VAL A 137 -21.27 14.65 -3.47
N THR A 138 -20.39 13.64 -3.55
CA THR A 138 -19.50 13.24 -2.47
C THR A 138 -18.15 13.94 -2.59
N LYS A 139 -17.52 14.21 -1.47
CA LYS A 139 -16.11 14.60 -1.43
C LYS A 139 -15.25 13.50 -2.05
N ASP A 140 -14.16 13.87 -2.69
CA ASP A 140 -13.19 12.90 -3.21
C ASP A 140 -12.52 12.12 -2.06
N PHE A 141 -12.27 10.83 -2.29
CA PHE A 141 -11.62 9.93 -1.33
C PHE A 141 -10.80 8.84 -2.06
N TYR A 142 -9.93 8.14 -1.33
CA TYR A 142 -9.00 7.17 -1.91
C TYR A 142 -9.62 5.76 -2.07
N TYR A 143 -10.58 5.61 -2.96
CA TYR A 143 -11.30 4.34 -3.16
C TYR A 143 -10.48 3.22 -3.81
N ARG A 144 -9.34 3.54 -4.45
CA ARG A 144 -8.38 2.56 -5.00
C ARG A 144 -7.24 2.24 -4.02
N GLY A 145 -7.28 2.79 -2.82
CA GLY A 145 -6.19 2.78 -1.85
C GLY A 145 -5.33 4.05 -1.93
N LEU A 146 -4.55 4.27 -0.88
CA LEU A 146 -3.75 5.49 -0.69
C LEU A 146 -2.63 5.69 -1.72
N GLU A 147 -2.32 4.67 -2.49
CA GLU A 147 -1.23 4.67 -3.48
C GLU A 147 -1.65 5.31 -4.81
N THR A 148 -2.94 5.33 -5.11
CA THR A 148 -3.48 5.83 -6.38
C THR A 148 -4.25 7.12 -6.15
N PRO A 149 -4.06 8.17 -6.99
CA PRO A 149 -4.90 9.35 -6.94
C PRO A 149 -6.37 8.99 -7.12
N TYR A 150 -7.25 9.72 -6.44
CA TYR A 150 -8.69 9.59 -6.71
C TYR A 150 -9.00 10.12 -8.12
N GLY A 151 -9.95 9.43 -8.76
CA GLY A 151 -10.44 9.76 -10.10
C GLY A 151 -11.93 10.09 -10.12
N PRO A 152 -12.51 10.32 -11.30
CA PRO A 152 -13.95 10.48 -11.45
C PRO A 152 -14.67 9.20 -11.03
N LEU A 153 -15.67 9.33 -10.14
CA LEU A 153 -16.39 8.21 -9.57
C LEU A 153 -17.90 8.47 -9.58
N VAL A 154 -18.66 7.40 -9.85
CA VAL A 154 -20.12 7.37 -9.76
C VAL A 154 -20.57 6.28 -8.80
N PHE A 155 -21.48 6.61 -7.91
CA PHE A 155 -22.24 5.63 -7.15
C PHE A 155 -23.58 5.39 -7.82
N ARG A 156 -23.91 4.13 -7.98
CA ARG A 156 -25.14 3.63 -8.62
C ARG A 156 -25.93 2.80 -7.61
N ASN A 157 -27.25 2.76 -7.75
CA ASN A 157 -28.09 1.90 -6.94
C ASN A 157 -28.68 0.77 -7.79
N ARG A 158 -27.94 -0.35 -7.86
CA ARG A 158 -28.36 -1.56 -8.58
C ARG A 158 -28.27 -2.78 -7.65
N PRO A 159 -29.33 -3.11 -6.92
CA PRO A 159 -29.31 -4.15 -5.90
C PRO A 159 -28.89 -5.54 -6.39
N GLN A 160 -29.11 -5.85 -7.66
CA GLN A 160 -28.70 -7.12 -8.30
C GLN A 160 -27.18 -7.28 -8.41
N GLU A 161 -26.43 -6.18 -8.33
CA GLU A 161 -24.97 -6.16 -8.44
C GLU A 161 -24.26 -6.23 -7.08
N PHE A 162 -24.99 -6.21 -5.98
CA PHE A 162 -24.39 -6.25 -4.66
C PHE A 162 -23.72 -7.59 -4.38
N LYS A 163 -22.47 -7.55 -3.93
CA LYS A 163 -21.64 -8.73 -3.63
C LYS A 163 -21.19 -8.78 -2.18
N TYR A 164 -21.27 -7.65 -1.48
CA TYR A 164 -20.79 -7.51 -0.11
C TYR A 164 -21.83 -6.81 0.77
N LEU A 165 -21.92 -7.24 2.04
CA LEU A 165 -22.57 -6.51 3.10
C LEU A 165 -21.49 -5.92 4.01
N HIS A 166 -21.64 -4.66 4.36
CA HIS A 166 -20.78 -3.95 5.30
C HIS A 166 -21.56 -3.74 6.59
N VAL A 167 -21.22 -4.50 7.62
CA VAL A 167 -21.86 -4.48 8.92
C VAL A 167 -21.02 -3.62 9.86
N LYS A 168 -21.53 -2.45 10.23
CA LYS A 168 -20.93 -1.59 11.24
C LYS A 168 -21.40 -2.00 12.63
N TYR A 169 -20.47 -2.05 13.57
CA TYR A 169 -20.76 -2.55 14.92
C TYR A 169 -20.08 -1.72 15.99
N THR A 170 -20.73 -1.67 17.18
CA THR A 170 -20.18 -1.14 18.43
C THR A 170 -19.65 -2.32 19.24
N ALA A 171 -18.37 -2.62 19.17
CA ALA A 171 -17.90 -3.73 19.97
C ALA A 171 -16.53 -3.55 20.57
N ALA A 172 -16.43 -4.06 21.79
CA ALA A 172 -15.16 -4.36 22.42
C ALA A 172 -14.54 -5.69 21.93
N ASN A 173 -15.26 -6.49 21.11
CA ASN A 173 -14.82 -7.82 20.72
C ASN A 173 -15.25 -8.19 19.29
N ASP A 174 -14.36 -7.96 18.33
CA ASP A 174 -14.54 -8.27 16.91
C ASP A 174 -14.88 -9.75 16.67
N LYS A 175 -14.25 -10.66 17.41
CA LYS A 175 -14.46 -12.11 17.22
C LYS A 175 -15.86 -12.55 17.59
N ALA A 176 -16.45 -11.94 18.61
CA ALA A 176 -17.81 -12.32 19.04
C ALA A 176 -18.85 -11.91 18.01
N ILE A 177 -18.72 -10.71 17.43
CA ILE A 177 -19.67 -10.23 16.41
C ILE A 177 -19.52 -11.03 15.10
N VAL A 178 -18.29 -11.35 14.68
CA VAL A 178 -18.04 -12.20 13.51
C VAL A 178 -18.68 -13.57 13.70
N ALA A 179 -18.51 -14.22 14.87
CA ALA A 179 -19.12 -15.50 15.19
C ALA A 179 -20.66 -15.45 15.16
N SER A 180 -21.24 -14.33 15.63
CA SER A 180 -22.70 -14.12 15.59
C SER A 180 -23.20 -13.98 14.14
N ILE A 181 -22.51 -13.22 13.31
CA ILE A 181 -22.82 -13.08 11.88
C ILE A 181 -22.68 -14.42 11.16
N GLU A 182 -21.61 -15.18 11.45
CA GLU A 182 -21.39 -16.51 10.89
C GLU A 182 -22.53 -17.48 11.28
N SER A 183 -23.04 -17.39 12.50
CA SER A 183 -24.18 -18.20 12.94
C SER A 183 -25.45 -17.89 12.15
N VAL A 184 -25.72 -16.59 11.88
CA VAL A 184 -26.84 -16.18 11.02
C VAL A 184 -26.62 -16.67 9.59
N TRP A 185 -25.42 -16.51 9.06
CA TRP A 185 -25.06 -17.00 7.72
C TRP A 185 -25.32 -18.49 7.55
N LYS A 186 -24.87 -19.32 8.49
CA LYS A 186 -25.06 -20.78 8.43
C LYS A 186 -26.52 -21.21 8.46
N LYS A 187 -27.40 -20.44 9.13
CA LYS A 187 -28.84 -20.71 9.13
C LYS A 187 -29.48 -20.39 7.78
N THR A 188 -29.09 -19.26 7.15
CA THR A 188 -29.72 -18.84 5.89
C THR A 188 -29.04 -19.43 4.66
N ASN A 189 -27.75 -19.80 4.75
CA ASN A 189 -26.94 -20.29 3.64
C ASN A 189 -26.11 -21.53 4.03
N PRO A 190 -26.72 -22.66 4.41
CA PRO A 190 -26.00 -23.81 4.99
C PRO A 190 -24.99 -24.47 4.05
N HIS A 191 -25.14 -24.28 2.73
CA HIS A 191 -24.27 -24.89 1.71
C HIS A 191 -23.18 -23.95 1.20
N LYS A 192 -23.12 -22.69 1.68
CA LYS A 192 -22.13 -21.71 1.25
C LYS A 192 -21.17 -21.42 2.38
N PRO A 193 -19.83 -21.44 2.14
CA PRO A 193 -18.87 -21.07 3.15
C PRO A 193 -19.03 -19.59 3.53
N PHE A 194 -18.91 -19.32 4.82
CA PHE A 194 -18.88 -17.95 5.33
C PHE A 194 -17.54 -17.30 4.98
N GLU A 195 -17.57 -16.12 4.38
CA GLU A 195 -16.42 -15.26 4.15
C GLU A 195 -16.77 -13.89 4.66
N GLY A 196 -16.30 -13.60 5.87
CA GLY A 196 -16.44 -12.30 6.50
C GLY A 196 -15.18 -11.97 7.29
N ASP A 197 -14.64 -10.78 7.09
CA ASP A 197 -13.48 -10.27 7.83
C ASP A 197 -13.68 -8.78 8.13
N ASN A 198 -12.86 -8.27 9.06
CA ASN A 198 -12.81 -6.86 9.35
C ASN A 198 -12.28 -6.10 8.13
N LEU A 199 -13.02 -5.09 7.67
CA LEU A 199 -12.67 -4.31 6.49
C LEU A 199 -11.29 -3.65 6.62
N TYR A 200 -10.91 -3.25 7.85
CA TYR A 200 -9.56 -2.75 8.13
C TYR A 200 -8.48 -3.77 7.78
N ASN A 201 -8.67 -5.04 8.17
CA ASN A 201 -7.73 -6.12 7.87
C ASN A 201 -7.68 -6.44 6.38
N GLU A 202 -8.83 -6.39 5.70
CA GLU A 202 -8.89 -6.60 4.25
C GLU A 202 -8.11 -5.53 3.46
N ILE A 203 -8.18 -4.28 3.90
CA ILE A 203 -7.52 -3.15 3.23
C ILE A 203 -6.05 -3.04 3.62
N HIS A 204 -5.72 -3.20 4.92
CA HIS A 204 -4.38 -2.98 5.46
C HIS A 204 -3.59 -4.28 5.69
N GLY A 205 -4.29 -5.39 5.91
CA GLY A 205 -3.71 -6.72 6.11
C GLY A 205 -3.26 -7.42 4.85
N ARG A 206 -3.09 -6.69 3.77
CA ARG A 206 -2.77 -7.23 2.45
C ARG A 206 -1.48 -8.06 2.51
N LYS A 207 -1.63 -9.37 2.44
CA LYS A 207 -0.51 -10.33 2.27
C LYS A 207 0.40 -9.93 1.08
N GLU A 208 -0.13 -9.25 0.09
CA GLU A 208 0.57 -8.73 -1.08
C GLU A 208 1.61 -7.65 -0.73
N ALA A 209 1.29 -6.72 0.18
CA ALA A 209 2.26 -5.71 0.62
C ALA A 209 3.44 -6.35 1.37
N TRP A 210 3.18 -7.32 2.23
CA TRP A 210 4.21 -8.09 2.92
C TRP A 210 5.01 -8.98 1.95
N GLY A 211 4.36 -9.55 0.93
CA GLY A 211 5.02 -10.30 -0.14
C GLY A 211 6.04 -9.45 -0.90
N THR A 212 5.64 -8.25 -1.30
CA THR A 212 6.53 -7.31 -2.01
C THR A 212 7.68 -6.84 -1.13
N VAL A 213 7.41 -6.47 0.14
CA VAL A 213 8.43 -6.05 1.10
C VAL A 213 9.42 -7.18 1.39
N SER A 214 8.96 -8.41 1.57
CA SER A 214 9.83 -9.57 1.82
C SER A 214 10.68 -9.92 0.60
N MET A 215 10.13 -9.83 -0.60
CA MET A 215 10.87 -10.04 -1.85
C MET A 215 11.98 -8.98 -2.03
N LEU A 216 11.67 -7.70 -1.83
CA LEU A 216 12.67 -6.62 -1.88
C LEU A 216 13.74 -6.79 -0.80
N GLY A 217 13.34 -7.18 0.41
CA GLY A 217 14.25 -7.49 1.51
C GLY A 217 15.21 -8.63 1.17
N PHE A 218 14.70 -9.71 0.57
CA PHE A 218 15.51 -10.85 0.14
C PHE A 218 16.54 -10.44 -0.94
N LEU A 219 16.10 -9.68 -1.95
CA LEU A 219 17.01 -9.16 -2.98
C LEU A 219 18.10 -8.25 -2.39
N ALA A 220 17.74 -7.40 -1.40
CA ALA A 220 18.71 -6.55 -0.71
C ALA A 220 19.75 -7.38 0.04
N VAL A 221 19.36 -8.46 0.73
CA VAL A 221 20.30 -9.36 1.43
C VAL A 221 21.26 -10.03 0.44
N ILE A 222 20.76 -10.53 -0.69
CA ILE A 222 21.62 -11.11 -1.74
C ILE A 222 22.61 -10.07 -2.24
N THR A 223 22.16 -8.88 -2.57
CA THR A 223 23.01 -7.80 -3.09
C THR A 223 24.11 -7.42 -2.11
N ILE A 224 23.77 -7.27 -0.82
CA ILE A 224 24.74 -6.96 0.24
C ILE A 224 25.75 -8.09 0.38
N THR A 225 25.30 -9.36 0.34
CA THR A 225 26.19 -10.51 0.43
C THR A 225 27.17 -10.55 -0.71
N LEU A 226 26.73 -10.35 -1.96
CA LEU A 226 27.59 -10.28 -3.13
C LEU A 226 28.61 -9.12 -3.05
N ALA A 227 28.16 -7.94 -2.59
CA ALA A 227 29.04 -6.79 -2.40
C ALA A 227 30.12 -7.07 -1.34
N CYS A 228 29.74 -7.71 -0.19
CA CYS A 228 30.68 -8.11 0.84
C CYS A 228 31.69 -9.16 0.35
N MET A 229 31.24 -10.13 -0.46
CA MET A 229 32.14 -11.13 -1.05
C MET A 229 33.13 -10.50 -2.04
N GLY A 230 32.68 -9.55 -2.87
CA GLY A 230 33.57 -8.81 -3.78
C GLY A 230 34.61 -7.97 -3.01
N LEU A 231 34.17 -7.26 -1.97
CA LEU A 231 35.06 -6.52 -1.10
C LEU A 231 36.07 -7.42 -0.40
N LEU A 232 35.61 -8.55 0.15
CA LEU A 232 36.48 -9.54 0.81
C LEU A 232 37.51 -10.10 -0.16
N GLY A 233 37.13 -10.49 -1.37
CA GLY A 233 38.04 -10.97 -2.40
C GLY A 233 39.15 -9.95 -2.74
N MET A 234 38.77 -8.68 -2.86
CA MET A 234 39.75 -7.60 -3.09
C MET A 234 40.69 -7.38 -1.90
N VAL A 235 40.18 -7.48 -0.68
CA VAL A 235 40.99 -7.37 0.54
C VAL A 235 41.96 -8.56 0.65
N VAL A 236 41.49 -9.79 0.38
CA VAL A 236 42.34 -11.00 0.39
C VAL A 236 43.46 -10.87 -0.64
N TYR A 237 43.12 -10.52 -1.88
CA TYR A 237 44.10 -10.35 -2.94
C TYR A 237 45.19 -9.33 -2.60
N ASN A 238 44.79 -8.14 -2.11
CA ASN A 238 45.75 -7.09 -1.72
C ASN A 238 46.57 -7.46 -0.49
N THR A 239 46.05 -8.21 0.47
CA THR A 239 46.83 -8.66 1.63
C THR A 239 47.81 -9.76 1.26
N GLU A 240 47.47 -10.70 0.40
CA GLU A 240 48.39 -11.72 -0.09
C GLU A 240 49.56 -11.12 -0.90
N THR A 241 49.29 -10.18 -1.80
CA THR A 241 50.33 -9.50 -2.58
C THR A 241 51.30 -8.65 -1.72
N ARG A 242 50.85 -8.21 -0.52
CA ARG A 242 51.70 -7.45 0.41
C ARG A 242 52.18 -8.23 1.63
N LYS A 243 52.04 -9.53 1.63
CA LYS A 243 52.32 -10.42 2.77
C LYS A 243 53.76 -10.29 3.27
N LYS A 244 54.76 -10.20 2.34
CA LYS A 244 56.19 -9.99 2.67
C LYS A 244 56.42 -8.61 3.34
N GLU A 245 55.81 -7.57 2.82
CA GLU A 245 55.88 -6.21 3.44
C GLU A 245 55.33 -6.17 4.85
N ILE A 246 54.18 -6.83 5.05
CA ILE A 246 53.51 -6.95 6.36
C ILE A 246 54.42 -7.73 7.34
N GLY A 247 55.00 -8.84 6.88
CA GLY A 247 55.92 -9.67 7.67
C GLY A 247 57.15 -8.93 8.14
N ILE A 248 57.82 -8.18 7.24
CA ILE A 248 59.01 -7.33 7.55
C ILE A 248 58.66 -6.28 8.58
N ARG A 249 57.56 -5.55 8.39
CA ARG A 249 57.14 -4.51 9.35
C ARG A 249 56.83 -5.08 10.73
N LYS A 250 56.23 -6.30 10.79
CA LYS A 250 55.94 -6.98 12.04
C LYS A 250 57.20 -7.37 12.81
N VAL A 251 58.24 -7.86 12.11
CA VAL A 251 59.53 -8.18 12.69
C VAL A 251 60.24 -6.90 13.18
N MET A 252 60.03 -5.76 12.51
CA MET A 252 60.54 -4.45 12.91
C MET A 252 59.76 -3.81 14.07
N GLY A 253 58.80 -4.50 14.69
CA GLY A 253 58.09 -4.02 15.86
C GLY A 253 56.81 -3.19 15.58
N ALA A 254 56.27 -3.22 14.35
CA ALA A 254 55.01 -2.55 14.07
C ALA A 254 53.84 -3.18 14.87
N SER A 255 53.02 -2.32 15.51
CA SER A 255 51.84 -2.77 16.23
C SER A 255 50.76 -3.33 15.31
N VAL A 256 50.01 -4.33 15.77
CA VAL A 256 48.89 -4.94 15.04
C VAL A 256 47.84 -3.88 14.65
N SER A 257 47.53 -2.95 15.58
CA SER A 257 46.59 -1.87 15.32
C SER A 257 47.07 -0.90 14.25
N GLY A 258 48.36 -0.56 14.24
CA GLY A 258 48.93 0.29 13.20
C GLY A 258 48.85 -0.34 11.80
N MET A 259 49.09 -1.64 11.69
CA MET A 259 48.98 -2.37 10.44
C MET A 259 47.51 -2.48 9.97
N ILE A 260 46.58 -2.74 10.87
CA ILE A 260 45.15 -2.76 10.54
C ILE A 260 44.73 -1.38 9.97
N THR A 261 45.09 -0.30 10.64
CA THR A 261 44.75 1.05 10.20
C THR A 261 45.35 1.39 8.85
N LEU A 262 46.61 1.04 8.61
CA LEU A 262 47.30 1.32 7.34
C LEU A 262 46.63 0.58 6.17
N LEU A 263 46.33 -0.70 6.32
CA LEU A 263 45.73 -1.53 5.30
C LEU A 263 44.24 -1.16 5.08
N SER A 264 43.50 -0.91 6.14
CA SER A 264 42.08 -0.53 6.07
C SER A 264 41.88 0.84 5.43
N LYS A 265 42.81 1.79 5.62
CA LYS A 265 42.71 3.17 5.12
C LYS A 265 42.52 3.24 3.59
N SER A 266 43.20 2.39 2.85
CA SER A 266 43.13 2.38 1.39
C SER A 266 41.73 1.91 0.93
N PHE A 267 41.22 0.84 1.53
CA PHE A 267 39.89 0.31 1.21
C PHE A 267 38.76 1.24 1.67
N MET A 268 38.91 1.80 2.87
CA MET A 268 37.91 2.73 3.41
C MET A 268 37.77 3.99 2.54
N ARG A 269 38.89 4.49 1.97
CA ARG A 269 38.84 5.60 1.03
C ARG A 269 38.01 5.24 -0.23
N LEU A 270 38.20 4.04 -0.78
CA LEU A 270 37.42 3.58 -1.94
C LEU A 270 35.94 3.46 -1.61
N VAL A 271 35.61 2.90 -0.45
CA VAL A 271 34.20 2.77 0.02
C VAL A 271 33.58 4.15 0.22
N LEU A 272 34.31 5.11 0.79
CA LEU A 272 33.84 6.48 0.96
C LEU A 272 33.55 7.16 -0.37
N ILE A 273 34.47 7.06 -1.35
CA ILE A 273 34.29 7.65 -2.69
C ILE A 273 33.08 6.99 -3.37
N ALA A 274 32.97 5.65 -3.33
CA ALA A 274 31.85 4.94 -3.90
C ALA A 274 30.51 5.34 -3.24
N GLY A 275 30.51 5.52 -1.92
CA GLY A 275 29.33 5.97 -1.18
C GLY A 275 28.90 7.40 -1.51
N VAL A 276 29.83 8.31 -1.67
CA VAL A 276 29.55 9.70 -2.08
C VAL A 276 28.93 9.73 -3.48
N ILE A 277 29.35 8.86 -4.39
CA ILE A 277 28.75 8.74 -5.73
C ILE A 277 27.38 8.03 -5.65
N ALA A 278 27.24 7.01 -4.82
CA ALA A 278 26.02 6.23 -4.69
C ALA A 278 24.86 7.02 -4.08
N LEU A 279 25.12 7.96 -3.17
CA LEU A 279 24.10 8.77 -2.50
C LEU A 279 23.22 9.58 -3.48
N PRO A 280 23.76 10.41 -4.38
CA PRO A 280 22.93 11.16 -5.33
C PRO A 280 22.20 10.23 -6.32
N VAL A 281 22.84 9.14 -6.74
CA VAL A 281 22.22 8.17 -7.65
C VAL A 281 21.03 7.47 -6.96
N SER A 282 21.22 7.01 -5.72
CA SER A 282 20.13 6.37 -4.96
C SER A 282 18.99 7.34 -4.66
N TYR A 283 19.28 8.61 -4.37
CA TYR A 283 18.27 9.63 -4.20
C TYR A 283 17.47 9.87 -5.49
N ALA A 284 18.14 10.00 -6.63
CA ALA A 284 17.47 10.20 -7.91
C ALA A 284 16.58 9.00 -8.29
N LEU A 285 17.08 7.77 -8.15
CA LEU A 285 16.31 6.56 -8.41
C LEU A 285 15.11 6.45 -7.47
N SER A 286 15.30 6.70 -6.20
CA SER A 286 14.21 6.65 -5.21
C SER A 286 13.17 7.74 -5.48
N TYR A 287 13.60 8.95 -5.85
CA TYR A 287 12.70 10.04 -6.23
C TYR A 287 11.85 9.65 -7.46
N PHE A 288 12.49 9.08 -8.49
CA PHE A 288 11.80 8.63 -9.69
C PHE A 288 10.80 7.51 -9.38
N PHE A 289 11.20 6.52 -8.57
CA PHE A 289 10.31 5.42 -8.16
C PHE A 289 9.14 5.90 -7.31
N LEU A 290 9.37 6.81 -6.37
CA LEU A 290 8.32 7.35 -5.51
C LEU A 290 7.34 8.26 -6.26
N ASN A 291 7.72 8.82 -7.40
CA ASN A 291 6.81 9.62 -8.22
C ASN A 291 5.65 8.81 -8.83
N ILE A 292 5.76 7.48 -8.86
CA ILE A 292 4.68 6.59 -9.31
C ILE A 292 3.52 6.55 -8.29
N PHE A 293 3.79 6.87 -7.02
CA PHE A 293 2.80 6.81 -5.95
C PHE A 293 2.17 8.17 -5.67
N ALA A 294 0.84 8.19 -5.51
CA ALA A 294 0.07 9.42 -5.21
C ALA A 294 0.43 10.01 -3.84
N ASN A 295 0.55 9.16 -2.82
CA ASN A 295 0.98 9.53 -1.48
C ASN A 295 2.42 9.06 -1.23
N ARG A 296 3.36 9.93 -1.50
CA ARG A 296 4.80 9.65 -1.35
C ARG A 296 5.34 10.12 -0.02
N ILE A 297 6.22 9.32 0.55
CA ILE A 297 7.04 9.72 1.69
C ILE A 297 8.19 10.56 1.17
N ASN A 298 8.43 11.72 1.77
CA ASN A 298 9.63 12.47 1.48
C ASN A 298 10.85 11.75 2.04
N ILE A 299 11.82 11.42 1.18
CA ILE A 299 13.09 10.84 1.60
C ILE A 299 13.88 11.95 2.30
N GLY A 300 13.82 11.95 3.63
CA GLY A 300 14.57 12.87 4.46
C GLY A 300 16.07 12.53 4.47
N PHE A 301 16.90 13.53 4.74
CA PHE A 301 18.35 13.37 4.92
C PHE A 301 18.71 12.26 5.92
N GLY A 302 17.90 12.05 6.95
CA GLY A 302 18.11 11.01 7.95
C GLY A 302 18.14 9.58 7.40
N ILE A 303 17.28 9.26 6.43
CA ILE A 303 17.24 7.94 5.78
C ILE A 303 18.50 7.70 4.96
N LEU A 304 18.93 8.70 4.19
CA LEU A 304 20.15 8.63 3.39
C LEU A 304 21.40 8.52 4.27
N ALA A 305 21.47 9.30 5.32
CA ALA A 305 22.59 9.27 6.27
C ALA A 305 22.67 7.93 7.02
N SER A 306 21.54 7.38 7.47
CA SER A 306 21.53 6.08 8.15
C SER A 306 21.93 4.93 7.23
N SER A 307 21.48 4.93 5.98
CA SER A 307 21.86 3.94 4.96
C SER A 307 23.35 3.99 4.65
N PHE A 308 23.90 5.20 4.51
CA PHE A 308 25.32 5.41 4.29
C PHE A 308 26.17 4.93 5.47
N PHE A 309 25.76 5.28 6.69
CA PHE A 309 26.43 4.84 7.90
C PHE A 309 26.42 3.32 8.06
N MET A 310 25.29 2.67 7.76
CA MET A 310 25.16 1.22 7.80
C MET A 310 26.07 0.53 6.77
N MET A 311 26.18 1.10 5.55
CA MET A 311 27.11 0.62 4.52
C MET A 311 28.58 0.72 5.01
N LEU A 312 28.95 1.84 5.62
CA LEU A 312 30.31 2.02 6.17
C LEU A 312 30.60 1.02 7.28
N LEU A 313 29.63 0.78 8.18
CA LEU A 313 29.78 -0.17 9.29
C LEU A 313 29.96 -1.61 8.76
N MET A 314 29.16 -2.04 7.80
CA MET A 314 29.29 -3.37 7.20
C MET A 314 30.63 -3.54 6.47
N SER A 315 31.07 -2.51 5.73
CA SER A 315 32.39 -2.52 5.09
C SER A 315 33.53 -2.59 6.10
N LEU A 316 33.45 -1.83 7.20
CA LEU A 316 34.43 -1.86 8.28
C LEU A 316 34.52 -3.25 8.94
N ILE A 317 33.39 -3.89 9.21
CA ILE A 317 33.34 -5.24 9.78
C ILE A 317 33.99 -6.24 8.80
N THR A 318 33.64 -6.17 7.51
CA THR A 318 34.15 -7.10 6.48
C THR A 318 35.68 -6.94 6.32
N ILE A 319 36.18 -5.71 6.16
CA ILE A 319 37.59 -5.40 6.00
C ILE A 319 38.35 -5.74 7.28
N GLY A 320 37.85 -5.26 8.41
CA GLY A 320 38.49 -5.40 9.72
C GLY A 320 38.65 -6.86 10.15
N SER A 321 37.62 -7.69 9.95
CA SER A 321 37.64 -9.12 10.30
C SER A 321 38.73 -9.89 9.55
N HIS A 322 38.94 -9.58 8.28
CA HIS A 322 39.98 -10.25 7.48
C HIS A 322 41.38 -9.74 7.78
N ILE A 323 41.56 -8.41 7.83
CA ILE A 323 42.87 -7.81 8.13
C ILE A 323 43.35 -8.19 9.54
N TYR A 324 42.44 -8.28 10.50
CA TYR A 324 42.76 -8.75 11.86
C TYR A 324 43.36 -10.19 11.84
N LYS A 325 42.74 -11.10 11.09
CA LYS A 325 43.26 -12.49 10.94
C LYS A 325 44.69 -12.51 10.35
N VAL A 326 44.92 -11.70 9.32
CA VAL A 326 46.25 -11.60 8.67
C VAL A 326 47.30 -10.94 9.59
N ALA A 327 46.90 -9.91 10.34
CA ALA A 327 47.81 -9.22 11.25
C ALA A 327 48.26 -10.07 12.46
N ILE A 328 47.44 -11.04 12.90
CA ILE A 328 47.78 -11.97 13.97
C ILE A 328 48.62 -13.17 13.48
N ALA A 329 48.53 -13.51 12.18
CA ALA A 329 49.23 -14.68 11.61
C ALA A 329 50.73 -14.64 11.92
N ASN A 330 51.33 -15.83 12.08
CA ASN A 330 52.75 -15.98 12.47
C ASN A 330 53.69 -15.45 11.35
N PRO A 331 54.57 -14.48 11.63
CA PRO A 331 55.47 -13.93 10.62
C PRO A 331 56.45 -14.93 10.02
N VAL A 332 56.78 -16.02 10.72
CA VAL A 332 57.68 -17.08 10.23
C VAL A 332 57.07 -17.84 9.05
N GLU A 333 55.78 -18.12 9.10
CA GLU A 333 55.08 -18.75 7.97
C GLU A 333 54.93 -17.80 6.76
N SER A 334 54.83 -16.51 6.99
CA SER A 334 54.71 -15.48 5.93
C SER A 334 56.01 -15.28 5.14
N LEU A 335 57.18 -15.64 5.73
CA LEU A 335 58.50 -15.51 5.13
C LEU A 335 59.03 -16.81 4.54
N ARG A 336 58.41 -17.98 4.86
CA ARG A 336 58.85 -19.33 4.47
C ARG A 336 58.23 -19.84 3.17
N THR A 337 57.25 -19.14 2.65
CA THR A 337 56.60 -19.53 1.36
C THR A 337 57.48 -19.14 0.18
N GLU A 338 58.37 -20.03 -0.18
CA GLU A 338 58.85 -20.31 -1.54
C GLU A 338 58.28 -21.65 -2.00
#